data_d613fefecb38f693adbe5bd885c68a35
#
_entry.id   d613fefecb38f693adbe5bd885c68a35
#
_cell.length_a   1.000
_cell.length_b   1.000
_cell.length_c   1.000
_cell.angle_alpha   90.00
_cell.angle_beta   90.00
_cell.angle_gamma   90.00
#
_symmetry.space_group_name_H-M   'P 1'
#
loop_
_entity.id
_entity.type
_entity.pdbx_description
1 polymer ?
#
loop_
_entity_poly.entity_id
_entity_poly.type
_entity_poly.pdbx_seq_one_letter_code
_entity_poly.pdbx_strand_id
1 'polypeptide(L)'
;MKRLYTPFKVNKLELKNRVIMSPMSIGHTVDGFIMDDVVEFYKRRAQGGVGLIIFANMQWDKLRYNPNHGAMLTDEKYIPSLKKLTDAIHEGGSKVFAQLMHRGRCANRASIQGEQAVAPSPIPGRFTHFEMPKELTVEEIKEFVDWQAEAAVIAKKAGFDGIEMSKFFVPRITTIEQPVDE
;
A
#
# COMPACT_ATOMS: atom_id res chain seq x y z
N MET A 1 12.62 19.18 21.09
CA MET A 1 12.28 19.49 19.68
C MET A 1 13.45 19.42 18.71
N LYS A 2 14.73 19.70 19.11
CA LYS A 2 15.88 19.67 18.16
C LYS A 2 16.06 18.34 17.40
N ARG A 3 15.75 17.18 18.02
CA ARG A 3 15.91 15.86 17.37
C ARG A 3 14.92 15.58 16.23
N LEU A 4 13.71 16.15 16.25
CA LEU A 4 12.66 15.90 15.26
C LEU A 4 13.08 16.35 13.85
N TYR A 5 13.82 17.46 13.77
CA TYR A 5 14.25 18.07 12.51
C TYR A 5 15.67 17.70 12.09
N THR A 6 16.30 16.72 12.75
CA THR A 6 17.60 16.21 12.31
C THR A 6 17.42 15.10 11.28
N PRO A 7 18.35 14.97 10.31
CA PRO A 7 18.33 13.88 9.34
C PRO A 7 18.28 12.52 10.03
N PHE A 8 17.69 11.55 9.36
CA PHE A 8 17.55 10.19 9.83
C PHE A 8 17.71 9.20 8.68
N LYS A 9 18.34 8.07 8.91
CA LYS A 9 18.50 7.01 7.91
C LYS A 9 17.56 5.85 8.19
N VAL A 10 16.82 5.45 7.16
CA VAL A 10 16.09 4.20 7.12
C VAL A 10 16.83 3.29 6.15
N ASN A 11 17.60 2.35 6.69
CA ASN A 11 18.54 1.55 5.91
C ASN A 11 19.51 2.48 5.12
N LYS A 12 19.47 2.42 3.78
CA LYS A 12 20.30 3.26 2.88
C LYS A 12 19.66 4.60 2.53
N LEU A 13 18.36 4.77 2.83
CA LEU A 13 17.60 5.97 2.51
C LEU A 13 17.81 7.05 3.59
N GLU A 14 18.23 8.24 3.18
CA GLU A 14 18.33 9.39 4.07
C GLU A 14 17.05 10.25 3.99
N LEU A 15 16.48 10.52 5.15
CA LEU A 15 15.35 11.43 5.34
C LEU A 15 15.87 12.76 5.90
N LYS A 16 15.35 13.89 5.38
CA LYS A 16 15.74 15.24 5.85
C LYS A 16 15.37 15.52 7.31
N ASN A 17 14.40 14.79 7.85
CA ASN A 17 13.96 14.88 9.24
C ASN A 17 13.17 13.61 9.64
N ARG A 18 12.66 13.58 10.88
CA ARG A 18 11.94 12.44 11.46
C ARG A 18 10.42 12.58 11.42
N VAL A 19 9.91 13.56 10.69
CA VAL A 19 8.45 13.75 10.51
C VAL A 19 7.99 12.81 9.40
N ILE A 20 7.11 11.88 9.75
CA ILE A 20 6.56 10.89 8.82
C ILE A 20 5.05 11.10 8.76
N MET A 21 4.51 11.25 7.56
CA MET A 21 3.08 11.20 7.32
C MET A 21 2.65 9.74 7.23
N SER A 22 1.88 9.30 8.24
CA SER A 22 1.31 7.95 8.27
C SER A 22 0.38 7.69 7.09
N PRO A 23 0.21 6.44 6.68
CA PRO A 23 -0.67 6.08 5.58
C PRO A 23 -2.12 6.47 5.88
N MET A 24 -2.73 7.18 4.94
CA MET A 24 -4.14 7.54 4.99
C MET A 24 -4.75 7.28 3.62
N SER A 25 -5.83 6.51 3.57
CA SER A 25 -6.60 6.35 2.35
C SER A 25 -7.47 7.59 2.15
N ILE A 26 -7.19 8.37 1.12
CA ILE A 26 -8.03 9.50 0.71
C ILE A 26 -9.08 9.10 -0.32
N GLY A 27 -9.07 7.83 -0.74
CA GLY A 27 -10.17 7.19 -1.48
C GLY A 27 -10.51 7.80 -2.84
N HIS A 28 -9.62 8.58 -3.45
CA HIS A 28 -9.88 9.29 -4.69
C HIS A 28 -9.00 8.77 -5.83
N THR A 29 -9.42 7.62 -6.36
CA THR A 29 -8.88 7.02 -7.58
C THR A 29 -10.03 6.72 -8.54
N VAL A 30 -9.75 6.75 -9.83
CA VAL A 30 -10.69 6.35 -10.88
C VAL A 30 -10.02 5.22 -11.66
N ASP A 31 -10.68 4.07 -11.72
CA ASP A 31 -10.15 2.86 -12.38
C ASP A 31 -8.71 2.49 -11.97
N GLY A 32 -8.36 2.76 -10.70
CA GLY A 32 -7.03 2.51 -10.15
C GLY A 32 -5.98 3.56 -10.44
N PHE A 33 -6.29 4.58 -11.24
CA PHE A 33 -5.41 5.71 -11.53
C PHE A 33 -5.52 6.79 -10.46
N ILE A 34 -4.39 7.44 -10.17
CA ILE A 34 -4.32 8.58 -9.25
C ILE A 34 -4.79 9.85 -9.98
N MET A 35 -5.66 10.61 -9.32
CA MET A 35 -6.20 11.86 -9.82
C MET A 35 -5.35 13.06 -9.40
N ASP A 36 -5.47 14.18 -10.13
CA ASP A 36 -4.63 15.38 -9.95
C ASP A 36 -4.79 16.03 -8.58
N ASP A 37 -5.97 15.98 -8.00
CA ASP A 37 -6.24 16.49 -6.65
C ASP A 37 -5.52 15.65 -5.56
N VAL A 38 -5.36 14.34 -5.77
CA VAL A 38 -4.53 13.49 -4.91
C VAL A 38 -3.06 13.91 -5.01
N VAL A 39 -2.55 14.15 -6.21
CA VAL A 39 -1.19 14.63 -6.42
C VAL A 39 -0.97 15.96 -5.69
N GLU A 40 -1.88 16.92 -5.84
CA GLU A 40 -1.79 18.22 -5.18
C GLU A 40 -1.89 18.10 -3.65
N PHE A 41 -2.75 17.21 -3.15
CA PHE A 41 -2.88 16.93 -1.72
C PHE A 41 -1.55 16.51 -1.10
N TYR A 42 -0.83 15.58 -1.72
CA TYR A 42 0.45 15.10 -1.21
C TYR A 42 1.60 16.08 -1.48
N LYS A 43 1.59 16.79 -2.61
CA LYS A 43 2.56 17.86 -2.92
C LYS A 43 2.59 18.92 -1.81
N ARG A 44 1.43 19.42 -1.38
CA ARG A 44 1.34 20.44 -0.30
C ARG A 44 1.93 19.93 1.01
N ARG A 45 1.77 18.66 1.34
CA ARG A 45 2.35 18.06 2.57
C ARG A 45 3.87 17.93 2.47
N ALA A 46 4.37 17.56 1.31
CA ALA A 46 5.79 17.50 1.04
C ALA A 46 6.43 18.90 1.17
N GLN A 47 5.81 19.93 0.58
CA GLN A 47 6.22 21.33 0.70
C GLN A 47 6.12 21.86 2.14
N GLY A 48 5.19 21.31 2.94
CA GLY A 48 5.06 21.58 4.38
C GLY A 48 6.20 21.02 5.23
N GLY A 49 7.17 20.32 4.64
CA GLY A 49 8.40 19.90 5.31
C GLY A 49 8.40 18.48 5.85
N VAL A 50 7.41 17.64 5.54
CA VAL A 50 7.41 16.19 5.89
C VAL A 50 8.66 15.52 5.32
N GLY A 51 9.32 14.65 6.10
CA GLY A 51 10.50 13.91 5.67
C GLY A 51 10.18 12.69 4.82
N LEU A 52 9.14 11.95 5.20
CA LEU A 52 8.67 10.77 4.51
C LEU A 52 7.13 10.75 4.47
N ILE A 53 6.58 10.43 3.32
CA ILE A 53 5.15 10.18 3.14
C ILE A 53 4.96 8.68 2.87
N ILE A 54 4.09 8.02 3.62
CA ILE A 54 3.66 6.66 3.29
C ILE A 54 2.32 6.80 2.55
N PHE A 55 2.37 6.59 1.23
CA PHE A 55 1.20 6.69 0.38
C PHE A 55 0.35 5.43 0.51
N ALA A 56 -0.88 5.59 0.96
CA ALA A 56 -1.86 4.54 1.06
C ALA A 56 -2.95 4.78 0.02
N ASN A 57 -3.59 3.85 -0.40
CA ASN A 57 -3.72 2.42 -0.18
C ASN A 57 -3.44 1.78 -1.55
N MET A 58 -2.37 1.01 -1.66
CA MET A 58 -1.96 0.48 -2.98
C MET A 58 -2.31 -1.00 -3.07
N GLN A 59 -3.11 -1.33 -4.06
CA GLN A 59 -3.68 -2.65 -4.26
C GLN A 59 -2.84 -3.45 -5.25
N TRP A 60 -2.51 -4.67 -4.89
CA TRP A 60 -1.66 -5.57 -5.65
C TRP A 60 -2.33 -6.91 -6.00
N ASP A 61 -3.49 -7.24 -5.39
CA ASP A 61 -4.28 -8.41 -5.77
C ASP A 61 -4.91 -8.16 -7.14
N LYS A 62 -4.62 -9.03 -8.09
CA LYS A 62 -5.06 -8.90 -9.48
C LYS A 62 -6.54 -9.22 -9.67
N LEU A 63 -7.18 -9.84 -8.69
CA LEU A 63 -8.56 -10.28 -8.72
C LEU A 63 -9.46 -9.50 -7.77
N ARG A 64 -8.98 -9.26 -6.54
CA ARG A 64 -9.78 -8.72 -5.42
C ARG A 64 -9.37 -7.29 -5.09
N TYR A 65 -9.78 -6.35 -5.91
CA TYR A 65 -9.41 -4.94 -5.78
C TYR A 65 -10.64 -4.01 -5.90
N ASN A 66 -10.49 -2.79 -5.42
CA ASN A 66 -11.48 -1.73 -5.61
C ASN A 66 -10.85 -0.58 -6.42
N PRO A 67 -11.15 -0.44 -7.71
CA PRO A 67 -10.48 0.52 -8.58
C PRO A 67 -10.77 1.98 -8.20
N ASN A 68 -11.87 2.22 -7.47
CA ASN A 68 -12.27 3.56 -7.04
C ASN A 68 -11.88 3.88 -5.59
N HIS A 69 -11.09 3.02 -4.94
CA HIS A 69 -10.73 3.19 -3.53
C HIS A 69 -9.28 2.82 -3.20
N GLY A 70 -8.39 2.92 -4.16
CA GLY A 70 -6.97 2.70 -3.99
C GLY A 70 -6.23 2.61 -5.32
N ALA A 71 -5.01 3.10 -5.33
CA ALA A 71 -4.16 3.02 -6.51
C ALA A 71 -3.76 1.57 -6.80
N MET A 72 -3.65 1.24 -8.08
CA MET A 72 -3.33 -0.11 -8.51
C MET A 72 -1.83 -0.27 -8.79
N LEU A 73 -1.29 -1.43 -8.39
CA LEU A 73 0.09 -1.87 -8.69
C LEU A 73 0.09 -3.23 -9.42
N THR A 74 -0.93 -3.50 -10.20
CA THR A 74 -1.12 -4.79 -10.88
C THR A 74 -0.66 -4.79 -12.33
N ASP A 75 -0.37 -3.61 -12.89
CA ASP A 75 -0.02 -3.45 -14.30
C ASP A 75 0.85 -2.17 -14.49
N GLU A 76 1.78 -2.21 -15.43
CA GLU A 76 2.64 -1.06 -15.76
C GLU A 76 1.88 0.16 -16.32
N LYS A 77 0.66 -0.03 -16.82
CA LYS A 77 -0.18 1.08 -17.29
C LYS A 77 -0.45 2.14 -16.22
N TYR A 78 -0.35 1.77 -14.95
CA TYR A 78 -0.55 2.69 -13.83
C TYR A 78 0.68 3.56 -13.52
N ILE A 79 1.88 3.18 -14.01
CA ILE A 79 3.13 3.87 -13.73
C ILE A 79 3.07 5.37 -14.04
N PRO A 80 2.52 5.85 -15.18
CA PRO A 80 2.52 7.28 -15.46
C PRO A 80 1.79 8.13 -14.40
N SER A 81 0.63 7.68 -13.91
CA SER A 81 -0.12 8.42 -12.87
C SER A 81 0.58 8.35 -11.50
N LEU A 82 1.17 7.19 -11.17
CA LEU A 82 1.96 7.00 -9.96
C LEU A 82 3.24 7.84 -9.98
N LYS A 83 3.91 7.89 -11.15
CA LYS A 83 5.12 8.71 -11.32
C LYS A 83 4.83 10.20 -11.14
N LYS A 84 3.71 10.69 -11.66
CA LYS A 84 3.27 12.08 -11.45
C LYS A 84 3.16 12.40 -9.95
N LEU A 85 2.64 11.48 -9.15
CA LEU A 85 2.56 11.62 -7.69
C LEU A 85 3.95 11.65 -7.04
N THR A 86 4.80 10.68 -7.35
CA THR A 86 6.12 10.57 -6.73
C THR A 86 7.01 11.75 -7.10
N ASP A 87 6.98 12.20 -8.36
CA ASP A 87 7.70 13.38 -8.81
C ASP A 87 7.25 14.63 -8.04
N ALA A 88 5.94 14.85 -7.88
CA ALA A 88 5.41 15.99 -7.14
C ALA A 88 5.79 15.98 -5.65
N ILE A 89 5.86 14.80 -5.03
CA ILE A 89 6.31 14.63 -3.65
C ILE A 89 7.81 14.91 -3.53
N HIS A 90 8.62 14.40 -4.47
CA HIS A 90 10.05 14.64 -4.51
C HIS A 90 10.39 16.12 -4.75
N GLU A 91 9.70 16.79 -5.67
CA GLU A 91 9.80 18.24 -5.88
C GLU A 91 9.51 19.04 -4.60
N GLY A 92 8.56 18.56 -3.77
CA GLY A 92 8.29 19.11 -2.43
C GLY A 92 9.36 18.77 -1.39
N GLY A 93 10.39 18.01 -1.75
CA GLY A 93 11.53 17.66 -0.90
C GLY A 93 11.26 16.53 0.10
N SER A 94 10.25 15.68 -0.11
CA SER A 94 9.94 14.52 0.72
C SER A 94 10.31 13.22 0.01
N LYS A 95 10.55 12.17 0.81
CA LYS A 95 10.59 10.79 0.34
C LYS A 95 9.20 10.16 0.37
N VAL A 96 8.98 9.12 -0.43
CA VAL A 96 7.68 8.44 -0.51
C VAL A 96 7.80 6.93 -0.55
N PHE A 97 7.04 6.25 0.32
CA PHE A 97 6.88 4.79 0.32
C PHE A 97 5.49 4.42 -0.19
N ALA A 98 5.43 3.31 -0.90
CA ALA A 98 4.16 2.68 -1.29
C ALA A 98 3.69 1.74 -0.19
N GLN A 99 2.49 1.97 0.37
CA GLN A 99 1.88 0.99 1.27
C GLN A 99 1.17 -0.09 0.45
N LEU A 100 1.72 -1.30 0.43
CA LEU A 100 1.06 -2.47 -0.14
C LEU A 100 -0.03 -2.95 0.82
N MET A 101 -1.28 -2.90 0.38
CA MET A 101 -2.42 -3.24 1.21
C MET A 101 -3.29 -4.32 0.56
N HIS A 102 -3.76 -5.25 1.37
CA HIS A 102 -4.75 -6.25 1.00
C HIS A 102 -5.83 -6.31 2.07
N ARG A 103 -7.10 -6.39 1.66
CA ARG A 103 -8.23 -6.37 2.60
C ARG A 103 -8.44 -7.71 3.32
N GLY A 104 -7.93 -8.81 2.73
CA GLY A 104 -8.06 -10.15 3.31
C GLY A 104 -9.52 -10.48 3.64
N ARG A 105 -9.74 -11.12 4.77
CA ARG A 105 -11.07 -11.48 5.28
C ARG A 105 -11.99 -10.28 5.58
N CYS A 106 -11.46 -9.06 5.57
CA CYS A 106 -12.23 -7.84 5.78
C CYS A 106 -12.73 -7.23 4.46
N ALA A 107 -12.53 -7.91 3.33
CA ALA A 107 -13.11 -7.50 2.06
C ALA A 107 -14.61 -7.79 2.04
N ASN A 108 -15.34 -6.87 1.41
CA ASN A 108 -16.74 -7.08 1.05
C ASN A 108 -16.80 -7.46 -0.44
N ARG A 109 -17.47 -8.54 -0.80
CA ARG A 109 -17.63 -9.02 -2.17
C ARG A 109 -18.03 -7.91 -3.14
N ALA A 110 -18.98 -7.07 -2.77
CA ALA A 110 -19.41 -5.95 -3.61
C ALA A 110 -18.30 -4.91 -3.86
N SER A 111 -17.30 -4.83 -2.99
CA SER A 111 -16.16 -3.89 -3.11
C SER A 111 -14.92 -4.48 -3.76
N ILE A 112 -14.94 -5.77 -4.14
CA ILE A 112 -13.80 -6.49 -4.70
C ILE A 112 -14.22 -7.26 -5.97
N GLN A 113 -14.91 -6.60 -6.88
CA GLN A 113 -15.32 -7.12 -8.20
C GLN A 113 -16.24 -8.36 -8.15
N GLY A 114 -16.96 -8.57 -7.05
CA GLY A 114 -17.82 -9.73 -6.88
C GLY A 114 -17.09 -10.99 -6.41
N GLU A 115 -15.78 -10.94 -6.26
CA GLU A 115 -14.94 -12.03 -5.79
C GLU A 115 -15.20 -12.37 -4.32
N GLN A 116 -14.91 -13.58 -3.91
CA GLN A 116 -14.94 -13.98 -2.52
C GLN A 116 -13.69 -13.48 -1.79
N ALA A 117 -13.87 -12.93 -0.60
CA ALA A 117 -12.76 -12.61 0.29
C ALA A 117 -11.90 -13.85 0.55
N VAL A 118 -10.61 -13.67 0.76
CA VAL A 118 -9.66 -14.76 1.03
C VAL A 118 -8.90 -14.52 2.32
N ALA A 119 -8.48 -15.60 2.95
CA ALA A 119 -7.67 -15.56 4.16
C ALA A 119 -6.86 -16.86 4.31
N PRO A 120 -5.83 -16.91 5.16
CA PRO A 120 -5.09 -18.13 5.47
C PRO A 120 -5.95 -19.19 6.21
N SER A 121 -7.06 -18.75 6.79
CA SER A 121 -8.02 -19.62 7.47
C SER A 121 -9.43 -19.08 7.26
N PRO A 122 -10.47 -19.94 7.17
CA PRO A 122 -11.84 -19.54 6.89
C PRO A 122 -12.51 -18.96 8.16
N ILE A 123 -11.98 -17.84 8.67
CA ILE A 123 -12.50 -17.13 9.84
C ILE A 123 -13.04 -15.78 9.38
N PRO A 124 -14.34 -15.50 9.55
CA PRO A 124 -14.95 -14.26 9.05
C PRO A 124 -14.38 -13.00 9.73
N GLY A 125 -14.35 -11.90 8.98
CA GLY A 125 -13.97 -10.60 9.50
C GLY A 125 -15.07 -10.00 10.38
N ARG A 126 -14.69 -9.30 11.45
CA ARG A 126 -15.66 -8.70 12.41
C ARG A 126 -16.53 -7.58 11.79
N PHE A 127 -16.07 -6.98 10.69
CA PHE A 127 -16.71 -5.79 10.10
C PHE A 127 -17.38 -6.05 8.75
N THR A 128 -17.39 -7.29 8.25
CA THR A 128 -17.83 -7.64 6.90
C THR A 128 -19.03 -8.55 6.89
N HIS A 129 -20.11 -8.20 7.59
CA HIS A 129 -21.36 -8.96 7.60
C HIS A 129 -21.18 -10.49 7.72
N PHE A 130 -20.06 -10.92 8.32
CA PHE A 130 -19.72 -12.34 8.58
C PHE A 130 -19.63 -13.21 7.33
N GLU A 131 -19.38 -12.65 6.14
CA GLU A 131 -19.08 -13.47 4.98
C GLU A 131 -17.84 -14.33 5.25
N MET A 132 -17.96 -15.64 5.04
CA MET A 132 -16.87 -16.59 5.23
C MET A 132 -15.84 -16.40 4.11
N PRO A 133 -14.58 -16.07 4.41
CA PRO A 133 -13.53 -16.01 3.41
C PRO A 133 -13.19 -17.44 2.94
N LYS A 134 -12.76 -17.54 1.67
CA LYS A 134 -12.13 -18.75 1.16
C LYS A 134 -10.76 -18.91 1.82
N GLU A 135 -10.44 -20.09 2.29
CA GLU A 135 -9.10 -20.46 2.72
C GLU A 135 -8.17 -20.55 1.52
N LEU A 136 -6.99 -19.90 1.62
CA LEU A 136 -5.96 -19.96 0.58
C LEU A 136 -5.19 -21.28 0.67
N THR A 137 -4.94 -21.89 -0.48
CA THR A 137 -3.98 -22.99 -0.58
C THR A 137 -2.54 -22.46 -0.50
N VAL A 138 -1.58 -23.37 -0.27
CA VAL A 138 -0.15 -23.00 -0.27
C VAL A 138 0.28 -22.45 -1.63
N GLU A 139 -0.25 -22.99 -2.71
CA GLU A 139 0.02 -22.54 -4.08
C GLU A 139 -0.50 -21.12 -4.30
N GLU A 140 -1.72 -20.83 -3.87
CA GLU A 140 -2.29 -19.47 -3.94
C GLU A 140 -1.50 -18.46 -3.07
N ILE A 141 -0.99 -18.90 -1.91
CA ILE A 141 -0.12 -18.04 -1.08
C ILE A 141 1.19 -17.71 -1.81
N LYS A 142 1.79 -18.68 -2.51
CA LYS A 142 3.00 -18.43 -3.33
C LYS A 142 2.71 -17.45 -4.46
N GLU A 143 1.58 -17.61 -5.14
CA GLU A 143 1.13 -16.66 -6.17
C GLU A 143 0.95 -15.24 -5.62
N PHE A 144 0.42 -15.10 -4.40
CA PHE A 144 0.30 -13.81 -3.72
C PHE A 144 1.67 -13.18 -3.42
N VAL A 145 2.66 -13.98 -3.04
CA VAL A 145 4.04 -13.50 -2.83
C VAL A 145 4.62 -12.99 -4.15
N ASP A 146 4.39 -13.68 -5.25
CA ASP A 146 4.85 -13.26 -6.58
C ASP A 146 4.17 -11.95 -7.00
N TRP A 147 2.85 -11.81 -6.83
CA TRP A 147 2.13 -10.56 -7.14
C TRP A 147 2.61 -9.37 -6.28
N GLN A 148 2.94 -9.61 -5.01
CA GLN A 148 3.53 -8.57 -4.16
C GLN A 148 4.92 -8.15 -4.65
N ALA A 149 5.74 -9.10 -5.09
CA ALA A 149 7.04 -8.82 -5.67
C ALA A 149 6.92 -8.02 -6.97
N GLU A 150 5.99 -8.39 -7.86
CA GLU A 150 5.69 -7.63 -9.07
C GLU A 150 5.22 -6.20 -8.75
N ALA A 151 4.32 -6.05 -7.79
CA ALA A 151 3.84 -4.75 -7.33
C ALA A 151 4.98 -3.87 -6.81
N ALA A 152 5.95 -4.47 -6.10
CA ALA A 152 7.15 -3.79 -5.64
C ALA A 152 8.02 -3.28 -6.80
N VAL A 153 8.13 -4.06 -7.87
CA VAL A 153 8.84 -3.65 -9.10
C VAL A 153 8.13 -2.48 -9.77
N ILE A 154 6.79 -2.53 -9.88
CA ILE A 154 5.98 -1.43 -10.44
C ILE A 154 6.15 -0.16 -9.59
N ALA A 155 6.07 -0.27 -8.27
CA ALA A 155 6.27 0.87 -7.38
C ALA A 155 7.67 1.47 -7.55
N LYS A 156 8.71 0.65 -7.66
CA LYS A 156 10.08 1.12 -7.94
C LYS A 156 10.17 1.85 -9.27
N LYS A 157 9.58 1.31 -10.35
CA LYS A 157 9.55 1.96 -11.68
C LYS A 157 8.78 3.29 -11.63
N ALA A 158 7.76 3.38 -10.80
CA ALA A 158 6.99 4.59 -10.58
C ALA A 158 7.70 5.63 -9.67
N GLY A 159 8.90 5.35 -9.17
CA GLY A 159 9.71 6.30 -8.41
C GLY A 159 9.51 6.29 -6.90
N PHE A 160 8.83 5.31 -6.32
CA PHE A 160 8.77 5.17 -4.87
C PHE A 160 10.14 4.82 -4.29
N ASP A 161 10.50 5.44 -3.17
CA ASP A 161 11.78 5.23 -2.46
C ASP A 161 11.80 3.96 -1.61
N GLY A 162 10.63 3.35 -1.38
CA GLY A 162 10.50 2.13 -0.58
C GLY A 162 9.07 1.63 -0.51
N ILE A 163 8.89 0.56 0.25
CA ILE A 163 7.62 -0.13 0.44
C ILE A 163 7.34 -0.28 1.92
N GLU A 164 6.08 -0.12 2.30
CA GLU A 164 5.55 -0.50 3.61
C GLU A 164 4.49 -1.57 3.40
N MET A 165 4.57 -2.64 4.17
CA MET A 165 3.60 -3.72 4.12
C MET A 165 2.60 -3.58 5.26
N SER A 166 1.34 -3.31 4.89
CA SER A 166 0.29 -3.14 5.90
C SER A 166 -0.12 -4.47 6.51
N LYS A 167 -0.02 -4.57 7.84
CA LYS A 167 -0.51 -5.73 8.62
C LYS A 167 -1.96 -5.56 9.11
N PHE A 168 -2.53 -4.38 9.01
CA PHE A 168 -3.77 -4.04 9.72
C PHE A 168 -4.99 -4.79 9.18
N PHE A 169 -5.09 -4.99 7.86
CA PHE A 169 -6.23 -5.64 7.23
C PHE A 169 -6.00 -7.12 6.88
N VAL A 170 -4.78 -7.60 7.07
CA VAL A 170 -4.39 -8.98 6.77
C VAL A 170 -3.75 -9.58 8.01
N PRO A 171 -4.55 -9.93 9.04
CA PRO A 171 -3.98 -10.34 10.32
C PRO A 171 -3.07 -11.57 10.25
N ARG A 172 -2.95 -12.26 9.10
CA ARG A 172 -2.11 -13.46 9.00
C ARG A 172 -1.61 -13.85 7.60
N ILE A 173 -1.91 -13.12 6.51
CA ILE A 173 -1.20 -13.39 5.23
C ILE A 173 0.23 -12.81 5.29
N THR A 174 0.44 -11.74 6.06
CA THR A 174 1.76 -11.12 6.24
C THR A 174 2.47 -11.57 7.51
N THR A 175 1.85 -12.30 8.39
CA THR A 175 2.51 -13.02 9.46
C THR A 175 2.72 -14.46 9.02
N ILE A 176 3.72 -14.67 8.20
CA ILE A 176 4.58 -15.82 8.44
C ILE A 176 5.26 -15.45 9.74
N GLU A 177 4.67 -15.81 10.87
CA GLU A 177 5.40 -15.88 12.12
C GLU A 177 6.51 -16.87 11.82
N GLN A 178 7.75 -16.40 11.72
CA GLN A 178 8.88 -17.29 11.87
C GLN A 178 8.66 -17.97 13.21
N PRO A 179 8.81 -19.29 13.30
CA PRO A 179 8.85 -19.96 14.58
C PRO A 179 9.86 -19.17 15.42
N VAL A 180 9.45 -18.71 16.57
CA VAL A 180 10.38 -18.22 17.57
C VAL A 180 11.11 -19.47 17.97
N ASP A 181 12.32 -19.62 17.46
CA ASP A 181 13.21 -20.69 17.92
C ASP A 181 13.35 -20.51 19.42
N GLU A 182 12.97 -21.55 20.16
CA GLU A 182 13.16 -21.69 21.60
C GLU A 182 14.65 -21.73 21.97
#